data_dc0389e28d6dfb3b1b3d05af329c1da8
#
_entry.id   dc0389e28d6dfb3b1b3d05af329c1da8
#
_cell.length_a   1.000
_cell.length_b   1.000
_cell.length_c   1.000
_cell.angle_alpha   90.00
_cell.angle_beta   90.00
_cell.angle_gamma   90.00
#
_symmetry.space_group_name_H-M   'P 1'
#
loop_
_entity.id
_entity.type
_entity.pdbx_description
1 polymer ?
#
loop_
_entity_poly.entity_id
_entity_poly.type
_entity_poly.pdbx_seq_one_letter_code
_entity_poly.pdbx_strand_id
1 'polypeptide(L)'
;MAVIMQHSKNILLSSAASTLMLLVLPLHSYAQHRKLRLSDLDTLGLSRSMSIVEPELLKKGVVNNALDALNGKTAGVNVTTNGLDRIAMLNSVRVRGTTSIMGGNDPLVIIDGVTSDVATLATIYPADIESFTVLKNASETALYGSRGASGVIQVTTKKGTGKGFQISYEGNYGIEAMYKSMEMLNAAEYVAAAQKYGLEYNDKGYDTDFHKAMTRTGNIQNHYLAFSGGNPQNNYRASFGYIDHNTIIRTKGYRNLVAKIDVSQKAFHNRLTGDFGVFGSSYKNNDIFDSQMLFYSADAMNPTYPYEQENGSWVKNGAASQVNPPGALLYERNDTKNMNFNAHLKVTYDILNRQRENQASGAFSESLNVSAFGSYSYSSNENNQFCPTWVWAQGNLYRGEFKSEDWLGNISLNYQRSWGIHGLKAMVGAEYQKNIRSGFWTSAKGITNNDMNYHNI
;
A
#
# COMPACT_ATOMS: atom_id res chain seq x y z
N MET A 1 -4.01 33.58 17.76
CA MET A 1 -2.98 33.27 16.78
C MET A 1 -1.76 32.73 17.53
N ALA A 2 -1.72 31.43 17.75
CA ALA A 2 -0.59 30.78 18.40
C ALA A 2 -0.03 29.75 17.42
N VAL A 3 1.11 30.09 16.82
CA VAL A 3 1.90 29.20 15.98
C VAL A 3 2.73 28.33 16.93
N ILE A 4 2.37 27.07 17.08
CA ILE A 4 3.23 26.10 17.77
C ILE A 4 4.03 25.38 16.69
N MET A 5 5.26 25.86 16.46
CA MET A 5 6.27 25.09 15.73
C MET A 5 6.85 24.04 16.68
N GLN A 6 6.48 22.80 16.49
CA GLN A 6 7.11 21.70 17.21
C GLN A 6 8.07 20.97 16.27
N HIS A 7 9.34 21.30 16.42
CA HIS A 7 10.44 20.63 15.74
C HIS A 7 10.81 19.39 16.57
N SER A 8 10.25 18.24 16.27
CA SER A 8 10.68 17.01 16.92
C SER A 8 11.71 16.30 16.04
N LYS A 9 12.99 16.49 16.36
CA LYS A 9 14.06 15.60 15.92
C LYS A 9 14.10 14.41 16.88
N ASN A 10 13.29 13.40 16.63
CA ASN A 10 13.45 12.13 17.31
C ASN A 10 14.58 11.34 16.64
N ILE A 11 15.80 11.58 17.08
CA ILE A 11 16.94 10.70 16.81
C ILE A 11 16.82 9.55 17.81
N LEU A 12 16.11 8.50 17.44
CA LEU A 12 16.22 7.21 18.13
C LEU A 12 17.51 6.54 17.63
N LEU A 13 18.60 6.80 18.32
CA LEU A 13 19.79 5.96 18.27
C LEU A 13 19.44 4.65 18.97
N SER A 14 18.91 3.67 18.22
CA SER A 14 18.93 2.30 18.68
C SER A 14 20.37 1.79 18.55
N SER A 15 21.08 1.72 19.67
CA SER A 15 22.34 1.01 19.75
C SER A 15 22.08 -0.44 19.31
N ALA A 16 22.64 -0.81 18.17
CA ALA A 16 22.61 -2.19 17.70
C ALA A 16 23.44 -3.04 18.67
N ALA A 17 22.77 -3.71 19.59
CA ALA A 17 23.34 -4.87 20.25
C ALA A 17 23.49 -5.95 19.20
N SER A 18 24.73 -6.23 18.80
CA SER A 18 25.08 -7.34 17.93
C SER A 18 24.76 -8.64 18.66
N THR A 19 23.54 -9.16 18.44
CA THR A 19 23.16 -10.46 18.97
C THR A 19 23.63 -11.51 17.98
N LEU A 20 24.71 -12.18 18.29
CA LEU A 20 25.18 -13.38 17.59
C LEU A 20 24.18 -14.51 17.88
N MET A 21 23.24 -14.76 17.01
CA MET A 21 22.25 -15.82 17.19
C MET A 21 22.65 -17.07 16.42
N LEU A 22 23.12 -18.08 17.12
CA LEU A 22 23.40 -19.41 16.60
C LEU A 22 22.11 -20.23 16.66
N LEU A 23 21.40 -20.37 15.53
CA LEU A 23 20.21 -21.21 15.44
C LEU A 23 20.58 -22.55 14.82
N VAL A 24 20.74 -23.57 15.68
CA VAL A 24 20.86 -24.98 15.25
C VAL A 24 19.49 -25.62 15.43
N LEU A 25 18.79 -25.86 14.34
CA LEU A 25 17.52 -26.63 14.34
C LEU A 25 17.76 -28.02 13.83
N PRO A 26 17.54 -29.08 14.63
CA PRO A 26 17.51 -30.44 14.13
C PRO A 26 16.16 -30.70 13.45
N LEU A 27 16.16 -30.79 12.12
CA LEU A 27 15.01 -31.23 11.36
C LEU A 27 15.12 -32.73 11.07
N HIS A 28 14.25 -33.49 11.68
CA HIS A 28 14.02 -34.89 11.25
C HIS A 28 13.25 -34.84 9.91
N SER A 29 13.91 -35.21 8.83
CA SER A 29 13.33 -35.16 7.49
C SER A 29 13.02 -36.58 7.01
N TYR A 30 11.77 -36.83 6.68
CA TYR A 30 11.37 -37.89 5.76
C TYR A 30 11.63 -37.42 4.33
N ALA A 31 12.67 -37.94 3.69
CA ALA A 31 12.97 -37.62 2.30
C ALA A 31 12.55 -38.76 1.38
N GLN A 32 11.49 -38.56 0.62
CA GLN A 32 11.32 -39.27 -0.66
C GLN A 32 11.63 -38.32 -1.80
N HIS A 33 12.36 -38.82 -2.79
CA HIS A 33 12.81 -38.12 -3.99
C HIS A 33 11.65 -37.51 -4.79
N ARG A 34 11.36 -36.23 -4.58
CA ARG A 34 10.66 -35.35 -5.50
C ARG A 34 11.31 -33.98 -5.42
N LYS A 35 11.52 -33.31 -6.56
CA LYS A 35 11.73 -31.87 -6.56
C LYS A 35 10.52 -31.25 -5.87
N LEU A 36 10.67 -30.99 -4.58
CA LEU A 36 9.64 -30.32 -3.78
C LEU A 36 9.43 -28.94 -4.37
N ARG A 37 8.35 -28.75 -5.09
CA ARG A 37 7.80 -27.41 -5.33
C ARG A 37 7.38 -26.85 -3.98
N LEU A 38 7.42 -25.55 -3.80
CA LEU A 38 6.90 -24.91 -2.57
C LEU A 38 5.48 -25.39 -2.22
N SER A 39 4.68 -25.79 -3.22
CA SER A 39 3.36 -26.42 -3.06
C SER A 39 3.40 -27.77 -2.33
N ASP A 40 4.54 -28.47 -2.34
CA ASP A 40 4.67 -29.78 -1.69
C ASP A 40 5.00 -29.68 -0.19
N LEU A 41 5.38 -28.47 0.28
CA LEU A 41 5.55 -28.18 1.71
C LEU A 41 4.21 -28.16 2.47
N ASP A 42 3.10 -27.93 1.78
CA ASP A 42 1.74 -27.99 2.34
C ASP A 42 1.37 -29.38 2.83
N THR A 43 1.94 -30.44 2.25
CA THR A 43 1.67 -31.82 2.63
C THR A 43 2.39 -32.26 3.91
N LEU A 44 3.43 -31.53 4.33
CA LEU A 44 4.24 -31.86 5.51
C LEU A 44 3.75 -31.21 6.82
N GLY A 45 2.63 -30.49 6.79
CA GLY A 45 2.05 -29.87 7.99
C GLY A 45 2.85 -28.68 8.55
N LEU A 46 3.95 -28.29 7.90
CA LEU A 46 4.81 -27.17 8.31
C LEU A 46 4.31 -25.82 7.78
N SER A 47 3.41 -25.83 6.80
CA SER A 47 2.97 -24.61 6.11
C SER A 47 1.54 -24.15 6.42
N ARG A 48 0.89 -24.70 7.46
CA ARG A 48 -0.48 -24.28 7.82
C ARG A 48 -0.61 -22.81 8.22
N SER A 49 0.48 -22.12 8.45
CA SER A 49 0.50 -20.73 8.88
C SER A 49 0.94 -19.76 7.79
N MET A 50 1.77 -20.21 6.85
CA MET A 50 2.25 -19.42 5.74
C MET A 50 1.28 -19.53 4.56
N SER A 51 0.79 -18.39 4.05
CA SER A 51 -0.07 -18.37 2.87
C SER A 51 0.67 -17.73 1.72
N ILE A 52 0.80 -18.47 0.62
CA ILE A 52 1.40 -17.98 -0.62
C ILE A 52 0.27 -17.74 -1.62
N VAL A 53 0.25 -16.56 -2.20
CA VAL A 53 -0.68 -16.18 -3.26
C VAL A 53 0.13 -15.99 -4.53
N GLU A 54 -0.05 -16.89 -5.50
CA GLU A 54 0.61 -16.85 -6.79
C GLU A 54 -0.16 -15.94 -7.78
N PRO A 55 0.47 -15.51 -8.89
CA PRO A 55 -0.14 -14.58 -9.86
C PRO A 55 -1.47 -15.06 -10.42
N GLU A 56 -1.64 -16.38 -10.59
CA GLU A 56 -2.86 -16.99 -11.13
C GLU A 56 -4.07 -16.80 -10.21
N LEU A 57 -3.82 -16.65 -8.91
CA LEU A 57 -4.84 -16.41 -7.89
C LEU A 57 -5.13 -14.92 -7.70
N LEU A 58 -4.30 -14.04 -8.23
CA LEU A 58 -4.54 -12.61 -8.19
C LEU A 58 -5.76 -12.28 -9.06
N LYS A 59 -6.48 -11.27 -8.62
CA LYS A 59 -7.74 -10.88 -9.28
C LYS A 59 -7.47 -10.45 -10.72
N LYS A 60 -8.08 -11.11 -11.69
CA LYS A 60 -8.08 -10.68 -13.09
C LYS A 60 -9.13 -9.58 -13.27
N GLY A 61 -8.81 -8.55 -14.04
CA GLY A 61 -9.68 -7.41 -14.31
C GLY A 61 -9.03 -6.08 -13.89
N VAL A 62 -9.83 -5.05 -13.74
CA VAL A 62 -9.35 -3.73 -13.30
C VAL A 62 -9.00 -3.83 -11.82
N VAL A 63 -7.72 -4.06 -11.53
CA VAL A 63 -7.16 -4.09 -10.17
C VAL A 63 -6.43 -2.78 -9.96
N ASN A 64 -6.87 -2.01 -8.98
CA ASN A 64 -6.42 -0.64 -8.79
C ASN A 64 -5.11 -0.55 -8.00
N ASN A 65 -4.85 -1.54 -7.13
CA ASN A 65 -3.62 -1.60 -6.34
C ASN A 65 -3.30 -3.04 -5.92
N ALA A 66 -2.09 -3.25 -5.42
CA ALA A 66 -1.60 -4.55 -4.97
C ALA A 66 -2.43 -5.17 -3.82
N LEU A 67 -3.04 -4.36 -2.98
CA LEU A 67 -3.86 -4.81 -1.84
C LEU A 67 -5.22 -5.35 -2.30
N ASP A 68 -5.80 -4.77 -3.35
CA ASP A 68 -7.01 -5.32 -3.99
C ASP A 68 -6.79 -6.75 -4.48
N ALA A 69 -5.59 -7.04 -4.96
CA ALA A 69 -5.20 -8.37 -5.41
C ALA A 69 -5.17 -9.39 -4.26
N LEU A 70 -4.86 -8.96 -3.03
CA LEU A 70 -4.82 -9.81 -1.82
C LEU A 70 -6.19 -10.03 -1.19
N ASN A 71 -7.16 -9.15 -1.42
CA ASN A 71 -8.45 -9.16 -0.75
C ASN A 71 -9.22 -10.46 -1.00
N GLY A 72 -9.53 -11.17 0.09
CA GLY A 72 -10.26 -12.45 0.03
C GLY A 72 -9.44 -13.64 -0.51
N LYS A 73 -8.11 -13.50 -0.75
CA LYS A 73 -7.25 -14.57 -1.27
C LYS A 73 -6.43 -15.25 -0.20
N THR A 74 -6.26 -14.61 0.95
CA THR A 74 -5.40 -15.12 2.02
C THR A 74 -6.17 -15.16 3.33
N ALA A 75 -6.30 -16.36 3.94
CA ALA A 75 -6.94 -16.51 5.24
C ALA A 75 -6.17 -15.70 6.32
N GLY A 76 -6.91 -14.95 7.15
CA GLY A 76 -6.35 -14.13 8.22
C GLY A 76 -5.73 -12.80 7.77
N VAL A 77 -5.87 -12.43 6.50
CA VAL A 77 -5.60 -11.08 6.01
C VAL A 77 -6.93 -10.41 5.72
N ASN A 78 -7.18 -9.32 6.40
CA ASN A 78 -8.34 -8.47 6.17
C ASN A 78 -7.88 -7.17 5.53
N VAL A 79 -8.37 -6.91 4.34
CA VAL A 79 -8.22 -5.63 3.65
C VAL A 79 -9.59 -4.97 3.68
N THR A 80 -9.77 -4.02 4.59
CA THR A 80 -11.05 -3.32 4.74
C THR A 80 -11.10 -2.16 3.75
N THR A 81 -12.12 -2.14 2.93
CA THR A 81 -12.41 -1.03 2.02
C THR A 81 -13.62 -0.29 2.56
N ASN A 82 -13.47 0.97 2.93
CA ASN A 82 -14.64 1.80 3.16
C ASN A 82 -15.30 2.03 1.81
N GLY A 83 -16.57 1.66 1.65
CA GLY A 83 -17.25 1.56 0.36
C GLY A 83 -17.21 2.79 -0.55
N LEU A 84 -17.06 4.00 0.03
CA LEU A 84 -16.89 5.27 -0.66
C LEU A 84 -15.41 5.64 -0.84
N ASP A 85 -14.53 5.02 -0.06
CA ASP A 85 -13.11 5.36 0.06
C ASP A 85 -12.22 4.16 -0.24
N ARG A 86 -12.19 3.74 -1.51
CA ARG A 86 -11.21 2.73 -1.94
C ARG A 86 -9.76 3.16 -1.72
N ILE A 87 -9.53 4.44 -1.48
CA ILE A 87 -8.20 5.02 -1.23
C ILE A 87 -7.85 4.94 0.25
N ALA A 88 -8.82 5.00 1.17
CA ALA A 88 -8.64 4.69 2.59
C ALA A 88 -8.26 3.21 2.85
N MET A 89 -8.25 2.36 1.82
CA MET A 89 -7.67 1.02 1.87
C MET A 89 -6.24 1.01 2.40
N LEU A 90 -5.49 2.07 2.22
CA LEU A 90 -4.10 2.16 2.65
C LEU A 90 -3.93 2.02 4.16
N ASN A 91 -5.01 2.27 4.94
CA ASN A 91 -4.93 2.33 6.40
C ASN A 91 -5.54 1.14 7.12
N SER A 92 -6.03 0.11 6.43
CA SER A 92 -6.79 -0.95 7.09
C SER A 92 -6.44 -2.38 6.66
N VAL A 93 -5.17 -2.64 6.42
CA VAL A 93 -4.68 -4.01 6.26
C VAL A 93 -4.38 -4.58 7.63
N ARG A 94 -5.00 -5.69 7.97
CA ARG A 94 -4.77 -6.39 9.24
C ARG A 94 -4.43 -7.84 8.98
N VAL A 95 -3.39 -8.32 9.67
CA VAL A 95 -3.04 -9.72 9.71
C VAL A 95 -3.38 -10.23 11.11
N ARG A 96 -4.31 -11.21 11.20
CA ARG A 96 -4.83 -11.76 12.46
C ARG A 96 -5.61 -10.77 13.34
N GLY A 97 -6.10 -9.65 12.80
CA GLY A 97 -6.89 -8.66 13.54
C GLY A 97 -6.04 -7.62 14.27
N THR A 98 -6.63 -7.01 15.28
CA THR A 98 -5.99 -5.95 16.09
C THR A 98 -5.14 -6.56 17.19
N THR A 99 -3.85 -6.26 17.21
CA THR A 99 -2.86 -6.77 18.17
C THR A 99 -2.51 -5.76 19.26
N SER A 100 -2.78 -4.48 19.03
CA SER A 100 -2.47 -3.39 19.96
C SER A 100 -3.61 -2.38 20.04
N ILE A 101 -3.90 -1.90 21.26
CA ILE A 101 -4.90 -0.85 21.51
C ILE A 101 -4.30 0.54 21.23
N MET A 102 -3.03 0.76 21.57
CA MET A 102 -2.36 2.05 21.50
C MET A 102 -1.29 2.14 20.42
N GLY A 103 -0.79 0.99 19.95
CA GLY A 103 0.24 0.91 18.92
C GLY A 103 -0.33 0.70 17.52
N GLY A 104 0.53 0.80 16.50
CA GLY A 104 0.18 0.46 15.14
C GLY A 104 -0.19 -1.02 15.00
N ASN A 105 -1.20 -1.30 14.20
CA ASN A 105 -1.65 -2.67 13.89
C ASN A 105 -1.33 -3.08 12.45
N ASP A 106 -0.60 -2.23 11.72
CA ASP A 106 -0.23 -2.52 10.35
C ASP A 106 0.83 -3.60 10.28
N PRO A 107 0.72 -4.55 9.35
CA PRO A 107 1.75 -5.55 9.15
C PRO A 107 3.03 -4.92 8.63
N LEU A 108 4.16 -5.53 8.97
CA LEU A 108 5.42 -5.20 8.33
C LEU A 108 5.39 -5.66 6.87
N VAL A 109 5.72 -4.79 5.96
CA VAL A 109 5.83 -5.11 4.54
C VAL A 109 7.29 -5.24 4.15
N ILE A 110 7.61 -6.27 3.36
CA ILE A 110 8.95 -6.50 2.82
C ILE A 110 8.82 -6.72 1.32
N ILE A 111 9.43 -5.86 0.53
CA ILE A 111 9.40 -5.91 -0.93
C ILE A 111 10.80 -6.26 -1.44
N ASP A 112 10.95 -7.45 -2.03
CA ASP A 112 12.24 -7.98 -2.52
C ASP A 112 13.38 -7.92 -1.46
N GLY A 113 13.01 -8.12 -0.18
CA GLY A 113 13.93 -8.06 0.95
C GLY A 113 14.09 -6.66 1.58
N VAL A 114 13.54 -5.62 0.98
CA VAL A 114 13.57 -4.25 1.50
C VAL A 114 12.41 -4.02 2.45
N THR A 115 12.70 -3.54 3.65
CA THR A 115 11.66 -3.13 4.61
C THR A 115 10.88 -1.94 4.05
N SER A 116 9.57 -2.05 4.10
CA SER A 116 8.63 -1.08 3.54
C SER A 116 7.36 -1.00 4.40
N ASP A 117 6.35 -0.30 3.90
CA ASP A 117 5.06 -0.13 4.54
C ASP A 117 3.89 -0.45 3.59
N VAL A 118 2.67 -0.48 4.15
CA VAL A 118 1.44 -0.76 3.41
C VAL A 118 1.17 0.31 2.35
N ALA A 119 1.53 1.57 2.62
CA ALA A 119 1.34 2.67 1.68
C ALA A 119 2.23 2.50 0.43
N THR A 120 3.49 2.13 0.62
CA THR A 120 4.40 1.80 -0.49
C THR A 120 3.91 0.58 -1.27
N LEU A 121 3.46 -0.48 -0.56
CA LEU A 121 2.90 -1.67 -1.21
C LEU A 121 1.73 -1.33 -2.13
N ALA A 122 0.84 -0.45 -1.70
CA ALA A 122 -0.31 -0.04 -2.50
C ALA A 122 0.09 0.71 -3.79
N THR A 123 1.29 1.28 -3.85
CA THR A 123 1.77 1.96 -5.07
C THR A 123 2.37 1.01 -6.09
N ILE A 124 2.73 -0.24 -5.71
CA ILE A 124 3.28 -1.23 -6.65
C ILE A 124 2.22 -1.60 -7.68
N TYR A 125 2.61 -1.61 -8.96
CA TYR A 125 1.70 -2.03 -10.00
C TYR A 125 1.43 -3.55 -9.89
N PRO A 126 0.17 -4.00 -9.86
CA PRO A 126 -0.18 -5.41 -9.62
C PRO A 126 0.49 -6.39 -10.59
N ALA A 127 0.71 -6.00 -11.85
CA ALA A 127 1.37 -6.84 -12.84
C ALA A 127 2.87 -7.09 -12.57
N ASP A 128 3.52 -6.30 -11.71
CA ASP A 128 4.90 -6.53 -11.27
C ASP A 128 5.02 -7.56 -10.16
N ILE A 129 3.92 -7.94 -9.54
CA ILE A 129 3.94 -8.88 -8.42
C ILE A 129 4.02 -10.30 -8.94
N GLU A 130 4.99 -11.06 -8.42
CA GLU A 130 5.12 -12.50 -8.65
C GLU A 130 4.38 -13.29 -7.58
N SER A 131 4.55 -12.92 -6.31
CA SER A 131 3.85 -13.61 -5.23
C SER A 131 3.76 -12.75 -3.97
N PHE A 132 2.77 -13.09 -3.14
CA PHE A 132 2.68 -12.64 -1.76
C PHE A 132 2.87 -13.82 -0.83
N THR A 133 3.70 -13.63 0.20
CA THR A 133 3.86 -14.57 1.30
C THR A 133 3.47 -13.87 2.60
N VAL A 134 2.46 -14.39 3.29
CA VAL A 134 2.00 -13.81 4.55
C VAL A 134 2.42 -14.67 5.71
N LEU A 135 3.30 -14.13 6.57
CA LEU A 135 3.80 -14.76 7.79
C LEU A 135 2.93 -14.34 8.96
N LYS A 136 2.33 -15.31 9.62
CA LYS A 136 1.34 -15.07 10.66
C LYS A 136 1.80 -15.54 12.04
N ASN A 137 2.55 -16.66 12.09
CA ASN A 137 2.96 -17.25 13.35
C ASN A 137 4.18 -16.56 13.96
N ALA A 138 4.25 -16.56 15.29
CA ALA A 138 5.37 -15.99 16.02
C ALA A 138 6.72 -16.61 15.63
N SER A 139 6.77 -17.90 15.34
CA SER A 139 7.99 -18.58 14.88
C SER A 139 8.49 -18.08 13.52
N GLU A 140 7.58 -17.67 12.63
CA GLU A 140 7.92 -17.14 11.31
C GLU A 140 8.29 -15.66 11.38
N THR A 141 7.56 -14.90 12.21
CA THR A 141 7.77 -13.46 12.36
C THR A 141 8.90 -13.11 13.33
N ALA A 142 9.40 -14.07 14.12
CA ALA A 142 10.49 -13.88 15.08
C ALA A 142 11.77 -13.30 14.45
N LEU A 143 12.04 -13.64 13.19
CA LEU A 143 13.18 -13.09 12.43
C LEU A 143 13.11 -11.58 12.24
N TYR A 144 11.92 -10.98 12.36
CA TYR A 144 11.66 -9.56 12.18
C TYR A 144 11.51 -8.81 13.51
N GLY A 145 11.74 -9.52 14.64
CA GLY A 145 11.65 -8.95 15.99
C GLY A 145 10.28 -8.33 16.29
N SER A 146 10.25 -7.26 17.05
CA SER A 146 9.01 -6.57 17.45
C SER A 146 8.21 -5.98 16.27
N ARG A 147 8.87 -5.67 15.15
CA ARG A 147 8.21 -5.15 13.95
C ARG A 147 7.30 -6.18 13.28
N GLY A 148 7.60 -7.48 13.45
CA GLY A 148 6.77 -8.57 12.95
C GLY A 148 5.56 -8.92 13.81
N ALA A 149 5.33 -8.22 14.94
CA ALA A 149 4.28 -8.55 15.91
C ALA A 149 2.87 -8.53 15.31
N SER A 150 2.58 -7.61 14.39
CA SER A 150 1.30 -7.50 13.67
C SER A 150 1.24 -8.36 12.39
N GLY A 151 2.20 -9.28 12.21
CA GLY A 151 2.35 -10.08 11.00
C GLY A 151 3.29 -9.45 9.98
N VAL A 152 3.70 -10.24 8.99
CA VAL A 152 4.60 -9.80 7.92
C VAL A 152 4.02 -10.17 6.57
N ILE A 153 4.01 -9.23 5.64
CA ILE A 153 3.66 -9.44 4.23
C ILE A 153 4.94 -9.30 3.41
N GLN A 154 5.42 -10.42 2.89
CA GLN A 154 6.52 -10.45 1.95
C GLN A 154 5.99 -10.40 0.53
N VAL A 155 6.52 -9.51 -0.27
CA VAL A 155 6.19 -9.35 -1.69
C VAL A 155 7.42 -9.69 -2.50
N THR A 156 7.27 -10.65 -3.39
CA THR A 156 8.26 -10.94 -4.42
C THR A 156 7.78 -10.35 -5.73
N THR A 157 8.62 -9.56 -6.37
CA THR A 157 8.28 -8.98 -7.66
C THR A 157 8.88 -9.79 -8.81
N LYS A 158 8.26 -9.68 -9.99
CA LYS A 158 8.71 -10.36 -11.20
C LYS A 158 10.10 -9.87 -11.60
N LYS A 159 10.97 -10.83 -11.95
CA LYS A 159 12.33 -10.60 -12.44
C LYS A 159 12.46 -10.98 -13.91
N GLY A 160 13.60 -10.69 -14.50
CA GLY A 160 13.92 -11.16 -15.84
C GLY A 160 14.00 -12.68 -15.92
N THR A 161 13.46 -13.27 -16.97
CA THR A 161 13.36 -14.75 -17.11
C THR A 161 14.55 -15.38 -17.81
N GLY A 162 15.49 -14.60 -18.33
CA GLY A 162 16.64 -15.12 -19.09
C GLY A 162 16.27 -15.77 -20.44
N LYS A 163 15.07 -15.54 -20.95
CA LYS A 163 14.54 -16.18 -22.18
C LYS A 163 14.61 -15.28 -23.43
N GLY A 164 15.61 -14.42 -23.53
CA GLY A 164 15.69 -13.43 -24.60
C GLY A 164 14.88 -12.18 -24.30
N PHE A 165 14.84 -11.27 -25.26
CA PHE A 165 14.13 -9.99 -25.11
C PHE A 165 12.63 -10.15 -25.27
N GLN A 166 11.88 -9.64 -24.32
CA GLN A 166 10.41 -9.67 -24.29
C GLN A 166 9.88 -8.28 -23.93
N ILE A 167 8.85 -7.86 -24.61
CA ILE A 167 8.07 -6.65 -24.29
C ILE A 167 6.65 -7.11 -23.93
N SER A 168 6.12 -6.60 -22.84
CA SER A 168 4.70 -6.78 -22.50
C SER A 168 4.06 -5.42 -22.24
N TYR A 169 2.90 -5.22 -22.84
CA TYR A 169 2.05 -4.09 -22.57
C TYR A 169 0.68 -4.60 -22.14
N GLU A 170 0.18 -4.01 -21.07
CA GLU A 170 -1.17 -4.23 -20.56
C GLU A 170 -1.83 -2.87 -20.37
N GLY A 171 -3.01 -2.69 -20.97
CA GLY A 171 -3.78 -1.46 -20.85
C GLY A 171 -5.25 -1.76 -20.67
N ASN A 172 -5.91 -0.97 -19.82
CA ASN A 172 -7.35 -1.02 -19.70
C ASN A 172 -7.92 0.38 -19.49
N TYR A 173 -9.17 0.55 -19.90
CA TYR A 173 -9.97 1.73 -19.67
C TYR A 173 -11.33 1.29 -19.14
N GLY A 174 -11.76 1.87 -18.04
CA GLY A 174 -13.04 1.59 -17.41
C GLY A 174 -13.86 2.86 -17.24
N ILE A 175 -15.18 2.72 -17.32
CA ILE A 175 -16.15 3.76 -17.01
C ILE A 175 -16.85 3.34 -15.73
N GLU A 176 -16.96 4.26 -14.78
CA GLU A 176 -17.65 4.05 -13.52
C GLU A 176 -18.92 4.88 -13.50
N ALA A 177 -20.03 4.23 -13.16
CA ALA A 177 -21.32 4.90 -12.97
C ALA A 177 -21.94 4.46 -11.64
N MET A 178 -22.71 5.32 -11.03
CA MET A 178 -23.50 4.96 -9.87
C MET A 178 -24.58 3.97 -10.28
N TYR A 179 -24.50 2.76 -9.75
CA TYR A 179 -25.48 1.70 -10.06
C TYR A 179 -26.83 1.96 -9.36
N LYS A 180 -26.78 2.39 -8.09
CA LYS A 180 -27.96 2.69 -7.27
C LYS A 180 -27.61 3.76 -6.24
N SER A 181 -28.45 4.77 -6.10
CA SER A 181 -28.44 5.72 -4.99
C SER A 181 -29.55 5.39 -4.00
N MET A 182 -29.50 5.97 -2.82
CA MET A 182 -30.64 6.00 -1.90
C MET A 182 -31.76 6.82 -2.57
N GLU A 183 -33.00 6.33 -2.50
CA GLU A 183 -34.15 7.07 -2.97
C GLU A 183 -34.47 8.16 -1.93
N MET A 184 -34.30 9.41 -2.32
CA MET A 184 -34.62 10.57 -1.50
C MET A 184 -35.95 11.17 -1.99
N LEU A 185 -36.63 11.88 -1.10
CA LEU A 185 -37.85 12.60 -1.45
C LEU A 185 -37.48 13.71 -2.48
N ASN A 186 -38.21 13.80 -3.57
CA ASN A 186 -38.17 14.98 -4.43
C ASN A 186 -38.92 16.17 -3.76
N ALA A 187 -38.85 17.35 -4.37
CA ALA A 187 -39.44 18.56 -3.78
C ALA A 187 -40.94 18.41 -3.50
N ALA A 188 -41.69 17.83 -4.44
CA ALA A 188 -43.16 17.66 -4.29
C ALA A 188 -43.47 16.66 -3.17
N GLU A 189 -42.77 15.54 -3.10
CA GLU A 189 -42.93 14.52 -2.04
C GLU A 189 -42.51 15.08 -0.69
N TYR A 190 -41.45 15.89 -0.62
CA TYR A 190 -41.00 16.56 0.59
C TYR A 190 -42.06 17.53 1.13
N VAL A 191 -42.62 18.40 0.29
CA VAL A 191 -43.67 19.35 0.64
C VAL A 191 -44.93 18.61 1.11
N ALA A 192 -45.36 17.58 0.37
CA ALA A 192 -46.50 16.77 0.76
C ALA A 192 -46.30 16.06 2.10
N ALA A 193 -45.12 15.53 2.37
CA ALA A 193 -44.77 14.91 3.63
C ALA A 193 -44.76 15.95 4.77
N ALA A 194 -44.16 17.11 4.59
CA ALA A 194 -44.14 18.18 5.57
C ALA A 194 -45.55 18.64 5.95
N GLN A 195 -46.40 18.86 4.98
CA GLN A 195 -47.80 19.21 5.20
C GLN A 195 -48.57 18.11 5.95
N LYS A 196 -48.39 16.86 5.56
CA LYS A 196 -49.05 15.71 6.19
C LYS A 196 -48.69 15.56 7.66
N TYR A 197 -47.43 15.84 8.02
CA TYR A 197 -46.95 15.69 9.40
C TYR A 197 -46.94 17.01 10.19
N GLY A 198 -47.44 18.12 9.61
CA GLY A 198 -47.47 19.42 10.26
C GLY A 198 -46.10 20.01 10.57
N LEU A 199 -45.08 19.69 9.75
CA LEU A 199 -43.73 20.19 9.90
C LEU A 199 -43.57 21.55 9.23
N GLU A 200 -42.84 22.45 9.88
CA GLU A 200 -42.43 23.70 9.25
C GLU A 200 -41.43 23.42 8.12
N TYR A 201 -41.65 24.01 6.96
CA TYR A 201 -40.75 23.91 5.83
C TYR A 201 -40.66 25.25 5.09
N ASN A 202 -39.54 25.47 4.44
CA ASN A 202 -39.31 26.62 3.61
C ASN A 202 -39.16 26.13 2.16
N ASP A 203 -40.12 26.42 1.32
CA ASP A 203 -40.08 26.08 -0.10
C ASP A 203 -39.47 27.21 -0.89
N LYS A 204 -38.35 26.90 -1.61
CA LYS A 204 -37.66 27.82 -2.47
C LYS A 204 -38.01 27.62 -3.96
N GLY A 205 -38.90 26.67 -4.26
CA GLY A 205 -39.40 26.42 -5.62
C GLY A 205 -38.43 25.65 -6.54
N TYR A 206 -37.42 25.00 -6.00
CA TYR A 206 -36.50 24.16 -6.76
C TYR A 206 -36.82 22.68 -6.54
N ASP A 207 -36.23 21.82 -7.36
CA ASP A 207 -36.26 20.36 -7.21
C ASP A 207 -34.84 19.83 -7.42
N THR A 208 -34.05 19.79 -6.34
CA THR A 208 -32.62 19.50 -6.37
C THR A 208 -32.33 18.12 -5.85
N ASP A 209 -31.77 17.26 -6.70
CA ASP A 209 -31.14 16.01 -6.30
C ASP A 209 -29.67 16.27 -5.90
N PHE A 210 -29.42 16.41 -4.61
CA PHE A 210 -28.08 16.71 -4.08
C PHE A 210 -27.11 15.56 -4.31
N HIS A 211 -27.55 14.30 -4.33
CA HIS A 211 -26.70 13.14 -4.65
C HIS A 211 -26.20 13.19 -6.09
N LYS A 212 -27.11 13.48 -7.02
CA LYS A 212 -26.73 13.64 -8.42
C LYS A 212 -25.82 14.84 -8.63
N ALA A 213 -26.02 15.92 -7.91
CA ALA A 213 -25.18 17.09 -7.97
C ALA A 213 -23.73 16.84 -7.53
N MET A 214 -23.51 15.89 -6.58
CA MET A 214 -22.19 15.52 -6.06
C MET A 214 -21.50 14.46 -6.91
N THR A 215 -22.20 13.81 -7.83
CA THR A 215 -21.69 12.68 -8.57
C THR A 215 -21.45 13.01 -10.03
N ARG A 216 -20.67 12.17 -10.67
CA ARG A 216 -20.40 12.20 -12.13
C ARG A 216 -20.17 10.78 -12.63
N THR A 217 -20.11 10.62 -13.94
CA THR A 217 -19.50 9.43 -14.52
C THR A 217 -18.00 9.49 -14.28
N GLY A 218 -17.47 8.49 -13.60
CA GLY A 218 -16.05 8.32 -13.34
C GLY A 218 -15.37 7.56 -14.48
N ASN A 219 -14.05 7.60 -14.49
CA ASN A 219 -13.24 6.81 -15.42
C ASN A 219 -11.95 6.35 -14.74
N ILE A 220 -11.45 5.22 -15.19
CA ILE A 220 -10.14 4.72 -14.80
C ILE A 220 -9.38 4.29 -16.05
N GLN A 221 -8.11 4.64 -16.11
CA GLN A 221 -7.19 4.16 -17.12
C GLN A 221 -5.91 3.64 -16.46
N ASN A 222 -5.51 2.46 -16.89
CA ASN A 222 -4.30 1.81 -16.43
C ASN A 222 -3.44 1.46 -17.64
N HIS A 223 -2.16 1.80 -17.58
CA HIS A 223 -1.16 1.47 -18.58
C HIS A 223 0.05 0.86 -17.89
N TYR A 224 0.46 -0.29 -18.39
CA TYR A 224 1.63 -0.97 -17.90
C TYR A 224 2.49 -1.46 -19.05
N LEU A 225 3.78 -1.16 -18.99
CA LEU A 225 4.76 -1.56 -19.98
C LEU A 225 5.94 -2.23 -19.26
N ALA A 226 6.36 -3.39 -19.73
CA ALA A 226 7.53 -4.05 -19.18
C ALA A 226 8.43 -4.60 -20.28
N PHE A 227 9.72 -4.47 -20.03
CA PHE A 227 10.80 -5.00 -20.83
C PHE A 227 11.56 -6.00 -19.98
N SER A 228 11.79 -7.19 -20.51
CA SER A 228 12.60 -8.19 -19.82
C SER A 228 13.46 -8.95 -20.81
N GLY A 229 14.59 -9.47 -20.35
CA GLY A 229 15.49 -10.23 -21.20
C GLY A 229 16.64 -10.81 -20.45
N GLY A 230 17.57 -11.39 -21.20
CA GLY A 230 18.80 -11.94 -20.67
C GLY A 230 19.03 -13.38 -21.08
N ASN A 231 19.91 -14.01 -20.30
CA ASN A 231 20.30 -15.42 -20.41
C ASN A 231 20.47 -16.02 -19.01
N PRO A 232 20.84 -17.29 -18.84
CA PRO A 232 21.01 -17.91 -17.52
C PRO A 232 22.04 -17.23 -16.60
N GLN A 233 22.97 -16.45 -17.15
CA GLN A 233 24.02 -15.75 -16.41
C GLN A 233 23.63 -14.31 -16.06
N ASN A 234 22.86 -13.66 -16.93
CA ASN A 234 22.41 -12.30 -16.72
C ASN A 234 20.95 -12.17 -17.12
N ASN A 235 20.17 -11.51 -16.31
CA ASN A 235 18.79 -11.17 -16.65
C ASN A 235 18.45 -9.77 -16.14
N TYR A 236 17.52 -9.15 -16.82
CA TYR A 236 17.04 -7.82 -16.48
C TYR A 236 15.55 -7.71 -16.75
N ARG A 237 14.92 -6.85 -15.96
CA ARG A 237 13.55 -6.40 -16.17
C ARG A 237 13.44 -4.93 -15.82
N ALA A 238 12.76 -4.18 -16.68
CA ALA A 238 12.34 -2.81 -16.42
C ALA A 238 10.83 -2.74 -16.64
N SER A 239 10.12 -2.05 -15.75
CA SER A 239 8.68 -1.84 -15.88
C SER A 239 8.31 -0.41 -15.56
N PHE A 240 7.19 0.01 -16.16
CA PHE A 240 6.60 1.31 -16.00
C PHE A 240 5.08 1.16 -15.93
N GLY A 241 4.47 1.68 -14.88
CA GLY A 241 3.03 1.65 -14.64
C GLY A 241 2.46 3.05 -14.44
N TYR A 242 1.29 3.29 -15.00
CA TYR A 242 0.53 4.51 -14.82
C TYR A 242 -0.94 4.19 -14.58
N ILE A 243 -1.50 4.78 -13.54
CA ILE A 243 -2.93 4.68 -13.20
C ILE A 243 -3.45 6.11 -13.03
N ASP A 244 -4.57 6.41 -13.69
CA ASP A 244 -5.33 7.64 -13.50
C ASP A 244 -6.80 7.27 -13.26
N HIS A 245 -7.31 7.58 -12.08
CA HIS A 245 -8.65 7.23 -11.66
C HIS A 245 -9.42 8.48 -11.20
N ASN A 246 -10.42 8.84 -11.95
CA ASN A 246 -11.40 9.85 -11.59
C ASN A 246 -12.66 9.13 -11.13
N THR A 247 -12.97 9.22 -9.84
CA THR A 247 -14.09 8.49 -9.24
C THR A 247 -15.44 9.07 -9.62
N ILE A 248 -16.52 8.33 -9.28
CA ILE A 248 -17.90 8.81 -9.45
C ILE A 248 -18.23 10.04 -8.61
N ILE A 249 -17.43 10.35 -7.59
CA ILE A 249 -17.59 11.56 -6.79
C ILE A 249 -16.79 12.68 -7.44
N ARG A 250 -17.41 13.83 -7.63
CA ARG A 250 -16.75 15.01 -8.20
C ARG A 250 -15.53 15.37 -7.35
N THR A 251 -14.48 15.90 -7.97
CA THR A 251 -13.22 16.34 -7.36
C THR A 251 -12.35 15.23 -6.76
N LYS A 252 -12.88 14.02 -6.52
CA LYS A 252 -12.13 12.91 -5.99
C LYS A 252 -11.47 12.08 -7.09
N GLY A 253 -10.20 11.76 -6.90
CA GLY A 253 -9.44 10.93 -7.83
C GLY A 253 -7.99 10.74 -7.40
N TYR A 254 -7.28 9.84 -8.06
CA TYR A 254 -5.86 9.67 -7.82
C TYR A 254 -5.08 9.34 -9.09
N ARG A 255 -3.79 9.59 -9.03
CA ARG A 255 -2.80 9.20 -10.04
C ARG A 255 -1.67 8.46 -9.36
N ASN A 256 -1.25 7.37 -9.98
CA ASN A 256 -0.08 6.63 -9.54
C ASN A 256 0.86 6.40 -10.73
N LEU A 257 2.10 6.80 -10.57
CA LEU A 257 3.18 6.55 -11.50
C LEU A 257 4.20 5.67 -10.78
N VAL A 258 4.59 4.57 -11.42
CA VAL A 258 5.56 3.65 -10.84
C VAL A 258 6.57 3.22 -11.90
N ALA A 259 7.85 3.12 -11.50
CA ALA A 259 8.90 2.59 -12.33
C ALA A 259 9.76 1.64 -11.51
N LYS A 260 10.19 0.54 -12.13
CA LYS A 260 11.02 -0.49 -11.49
C LYS A 260 12.07 -1.02 -12.46
N ILE A 261 13.26 -1.30 -11.93
CA ILE A 261 14.36 -1.93 -12.67
C ILE A 261 14.96 -3.00 -11.77
N ASP A 262 15.11 -4.20 -12.30
CA ASP A 262 15.82 -5.31 -11.68
C ASP A 262 16.87 -5.85 -12.63
N VAL A 263 18.07 -6.14 -12.10
CA VAL A 263 19.18 -6.75 -12.83
C VAL A 263 19.76 -7.84 -11.95
N SER A 264 19.96 -9.01 -12.52
CA SER A 264 20.67 -10.11 -11.88
C SER A 264 21.84 -10.56 -12.77
N GLN A 265 23.04 -10.61 -12.20
CA GLN A 265 24.26 -10.96 -12.90
C GLN A 265 24.99 -12.07 -12.15
N LYS A 266 25.38 -13.13 -12.87
CA LYS A 266 26.27 -14.18 -12.36
C LYS A 266 27.66 -14.03 -12.97
N ALA A 267 28.68 -14.26 -12.16
CA ALA A 267 30.09 -14.18 -12.54
C ALA A 267 30.90 -15.33 -11.92
N PHE A 268 32.17 -15.43 -12.26
CA PHE A 268 33.11 -16.43 -11.72
C PHE A 268 32.55 -17.87 -11.77
N HIS A 269 32.19 -18.31 -12.98
CA HIS A 269 31.57 -19.64 -13.20
C HIS A 269 30.30 -19.86 -12.35
N ASN A 270 29.45 -18.85 -12.27
CA ASN A 270 28.21 -18.82 -11.49
C ASN A 270 28.38 -18.89 -9.96
N ARG A 271 29.59 -18.67 -9.44
CA ARG A 271 29.84 -18.61 -8.00
C ARG A 271 29.45 -17.28 -7.37
N LEU A 272 29.52 -16.21 -8.12
CA LEU A 272 29.10 -14.88 -7.68
C LEU A 272 27.75 -14.55 -8.32
N THR A 273 26.78 -14.17 -7.53
CA THR A 273 25.49 -13.63 -7.99
C THR A 273 25.31 -12.24 -7.40
N GLY A 274 25.08 -11.26 -8.25
CA GLY A 274 24.70 -9.91 -7.85
C GLY A 274 23.28 -9.62 -8.32
N ASP A 275 22.41 -9.25 -7.40
CA ASP A 275 21.03 -8.82 -7.65
C ASP A 275 20.90 -7.35 -7.27
N PHE A 276 20.55 -6.52 -8.23
CA PHE A 276 20.32 -5.09 -8.04
C PHE A 276 18.88 -4.76 -8.42
N GLY A 277 18.21 -3.97 -7.58
CA GLY A 277 16.87 -3.49 -7.86
C GLY A 277 16.67 -2.05 -7.45
N VAL A 278 15.89 -1.32 -8.24
CA VAL A 278 15.42 0.04 -7.97
C VAL A 278 13.93 0.12 -8.23
N PHE A 279 13.24 0.75 -7.33
CA PHE A 279 11.80 1.04 -7.41
C PHE A 279 11.54 2.49 -7.06
N GLY A 280 10.72 3.16 -7.85
CA GLY A 280 10.25 4.51 -7.57
C GLY A 280 8.75 4.63 -7.84
N SER A 281 8.03 5.36 -6.98
CA SER A 281 6.63 5.69 -7.21
C SER A 281 6.29 7.12 -6.81
N SER A 282 5.32 7.68 -7.51
CA SER A 282 4.70 8.97 -7.20
C SER A 282 3.18 8.82 -7.23
N TYR A 283 2.57 8.86 -6.07
CA TYR A 283 1.14 8.77 -5.87
C TYR A 283 0.58 10.12 -5.45
N LYS A 284 -0.44 10.59 -6.14
CA LYS A 284 -1.19 11.80 -5.81
C LYS A 284 -2.65 11.45 -5.67
N ASN A 285 -3.27 11.93 -4.61
CA ASN A 285 -4.67 11.71 -4.30
C ASN A 285 -5.34 13.03 -3.96
N ASN A 286 -6.49 13.28 -4.56
CA ASN A 286 -7.41 14.33 -4.17
C ASN A 286 -8.59 13.67 -3.48
N ASP A 287 -8.75 13.90 -2.20
CA ASP A 287 -9.81 13.32 -1.39
C ASP A 287 -10.75 14.39 -0.84
N ILE A 288 -11.82 13.94 -0.20
CA ILE A 288 -12.78 14.78 0.50
C ILE A 288 -12.37 14.86 1.96
N PHE A 289 -12.48 16.03 2.57
CA PHE A 289 -12.08 16.26 3.96
C PHE A 289 -12.86 15.37 4.94
N ASP A 290 -14.19 15.30 4.81
CA ASP A 290 -15.06 14.44 5.58
C ASP A 290 -16.20 13.90 4.70
N SER A 291 -15.92 12.76 4.06
CA SER A 291 -16.88 12.15 3.13
C SER A 291 -18.16 11.69 3.81
N GLN A 292 -18.09 11.23 5.06
CA GLN A 292 -19.25 10.76 5.79
C GLN A 292 -20.20 11.93 6.14
N MET A 293 -19.65 13.03 6.66
CA MET A 293 -20.43 14.22 6.97
C MET A 293 -21.02 14.84 5.71
N LEU A 294 -20.28 14.81 4.60
CA LEU A 294 -20.71 15.33 3.33
C LEU A 294 -21.98 14.61 2.81
N PHE A 295 -21.98 13.28 2.80
CA PHE A 295 -23.14 12.51 2.36
C PHE A 295 -24.31 12.65 3.34
N TYR A 296 -24.05 12.59 4.64
CA TYR A 296 -25.07 12.87 5.65
C TYR A 296 -25.74 14.25 5.47
N SER A 297 -24.92 15.26 5.15
CA SER A 297 -25.43 16.61 4.88
C SER A 297 -26.28 16.66 3.60
N ALA A 298 -25.92 15.89 2.57
CA ALA A 298 -26.71 15.79 1.35
C ALA A 298 -28.07 15.16 1.59
N ASP A 299 -28.10 14.10 2.41
CA ASP A 299 -29.35 13.43 2.82
C ASP A 299 -30.27 14.36 3.61
N ALA A 300 -29.70 15.27 4.40
CA ALA A 300 -30.43 16.21 5.24
C ALA A 300 -30.84 17.51 4.51
N MET A 301 -30.41 17.72 3.27
CA MET A 301 -30.74 18.93 2.52
C MET A 301 -32.21 18.96 2.10
N ASN A 302 -32.83 20.14 2.21
CA ASN A 302 -34.18 20.37 1.70
C ASN A 302 -34.16 20.39 0.16
N PRO A 303 -34.85 19.45 -0.52
CA PRO A 303 -34.82 19.34 -1.98
C PRO A 303 -35.44 20.55 -2.69
N THR A 304 -36.22 21.38 -1.99
CA THR A 304 -36.75 22.62 -2.59
C THR A 304 -35.73 23.74 -2.68
N TYR A 305 -34.50 23.54 -2.17
CA TYR A 305 -33.43 24.52 -2.22
C TYR A 305 -32.61 24.38 -3.52
N PRO A 306 -32.08 25.48 -4.07
CA PRO A 306 -31.16 25.39 -5.20
C PRO A 306 -29.81 24.83 -4.74
N TYR A 307 -29.09 24.27 -5.71
CA TYR A 307 -27.70 23.83 -5.49
C TYR A 307 -26.79 25.02 -5.15
N GLU A 308 -26.95 26.11 -5.86
CA GLU A 308 -26.19 27.37 -5.75
C GLU A 308 -27.20 28.52 -5.84
N GLN A 309 -26.99 29.61 -5.10
CA GLN A 309 -27.81 30.80 -5.19
C GLN A 309 -27.42 31.64 -6.41
N GLU A 310 -28.32 32.50 -6.87
CA GLU A 310 -28.09 33.40 -8.01
C GLU A 310 -26.88 34.32 -7.85
N ASN A 311 -26.51 34.65 -6.61
CA ASN A 311 -25.35 35.46 -6.27
C ASN A 311 -24.03 34.62 -6.20
N GLY A 312 -24.06 33.38 -6.61
CA GLY A 312 -22.90 32.46 -6.52
C GLY A 312 -22.58 31.96 -5.10
N SER A 313 -23.39 32.26 -4.11
CA SER A 313 -23.22 31.71 -2.78
C SER A 313 -23.90 30.33 -2.62
N TRP A 314 -23.38 29.55 -1.70
CA TRP A 314 -23.88 28.19 -1.44
C TRP A 314 -25.01 28.22 -0.44
N VAL A 315 -26.07 27.46 -0.73
CA VAL A 315 -27.21 27.32 0.16
C VAL A 315 -26.84 26.47 1.36
N LYS A 316 -27.20 26.90 2.55
CA LYS A 316 -27.06 26.15 3.80
C LYS A 316 -28.44 25.73 4.29
N ASN A 317 -28.51 24.52 4.85
CA ASN A 317 -29.73 24.05 5.47
C ASN A 317 -29.77 24.55 6.92
N GLY A 318 -30.46 25.59 7.25
CA GLY A 318 -30.73 26.30 8.53
C GLY A 318 -30.13 25.87 9.88
N ALA A 319 -29.63 24.67 10.05
CA ALA A 319 -29.13 24.15 11.32
C ALA A 319 -27.63 24.38 11.57
N ALA A 320 -27.15 24.31 12.78
CA ALA A 320 -25.82 24.80 13.18
C ALA A 320 -24.60 23.99 12.68
N SER A 321 -24.78 22.83 12.12
CA SER A 321 -23.70 21.94 11.67
C SER A 321 -23.54 21.88 10.16
N GLN A 322 -23.61 23.02 9.49
CA GLN A 322 -24.03 23.04 8.11
C GLN A 322 -22.95 23.11 7.09
N VAL A 323 -22.77 22.00 6.48
CA VAL A 323 -22.04 21.87 5.24
C VAL A 323 -23.04 21.97 4.10
N ASN A 324 -22.75 22.79 3.09
CA ASN A 324 -23.39 22.63 1.79
C ASN A 324 -22.64 21.53 1.04
N PRO A 325 -23.22 20.32 0.86
CA PRO A 325 -22.46 19.17 0.38
C PRO A 325 -21.79 19.43 -0.98
N PRO A 326 -22.51 19.91 -1.97
CA PRO A 326 -21.92 20.11 -3.27
C PRO A 326 -20.88 21.21 -3.31
N GLY A 327 -21.11 22.32 -2.57
CA GLY A 327 -20.15 23.39 -2.44
C GLY A 327 -18.91 22.97 -1.68
N ALA A 328 -19.07 22.17 -0.61
CA ALA A 328 -17.97 21.58 0.10
C ALA A 328 -17.04 20.81 -0.82
N LEU A 329 -17.61 19.92 -1.64
CA LEU A 329 -16.83 19.14 -2.61
C LEU A 329 -16.01 19.97 -3.58
N LEU A 330 -16.53 21.12 -3.99
CA LEU A 330 -15.83 21.95 -4.97
C LEU A 330 -14.71 22.77 -4.34
N TYR A 331 -14.84 23.17 -3.08
CA TYR A 331 -13.92 24.09 -2.43
C TYR A 331 -13.05 23.49 -1.35
N GLU A 332 -13.45 22.35 -0.78
CA GLU A 332 -12.55 21.60 0.09
C GLU A 332 -11.39 21.02 -0.70
N ARG A 333 -10.23 20.97 -0.05
CA ARG A 333 -9.05 20.29 -0.54
C ARG A 333 -8.54 19.35 0.53
N ASN A 334 -8.27 18.12 0.14
CA ASN A 334 -7.61 17.11 0.97
C ASN A 334 -6.64 16.37 0.06
N ASP A 335 -5.52 17.02 -0.24
CA ASP A 335 -4.56 16.56 -1.22
C ASP A 335 -3.44 15.80 -0.52
N THR A 336 -3.20 14.57 -0.93
CA THR A 336 -2.09 13.75 -0.46
C THR A 336 -1.13 13.45 -1.60
N LYS A 337 0.16 13.58 -1.35
CA LYS A 337 1.21 13.19 -2.28
C LYS A 337 2.21 12.29 -1.57
N ASN A 338 2.37 11.08 -2.07
CA ASN A 338 3.36 10.13 -1.61
C ASN A 338 4.42 9.93 -2.68
N MET A 339 5.69 10.01 -2.29
CA MET A 339 6.83 9.66 -3.13
C MET A 339 7.62 8.58 -2.42
N ASN A 340 7.91 7.49 -3.13
CA ASN A 340 8.71 6.40 -2.60
C ASN A 340 9.87 6.11 -3.55
N PHE A 341 11.01 5.82 -2.97
CA PHE A 341 12.19 5.34 -3.68
C PHE A 341 12.84 4.24 -2.86
N ASN A 342 13.08 3.09 -3.48
CA ASN A 342 13.77 1.97 -2.86
C ASN A 342 14.87 1.49 -3.80
N ALA A 343 16.06 1.23 -3.25
CA ALA A 343 17.14 0.59 -3.97
C ALA A 343 17.74 -0.51 -3.11
N HIS A 344 18.13 -1.61 -3.72
CA HIS A 344 18.81 -2.69 -3.02
C HIS A 344 19.88 -3.35 -3.89
N LEU A 345 20.87 -3.89 -3.21
CA LEU A 345 21.91 -4.72 -3.80
C LEU A 345 22.12 -5.96 -2.92
N LYS A 346 22.03 -7.12 -3.51
CA LYS A 346 22.38 -8.39 -2.86
C LYS A 346 23.53 -9.03 -3.63
N VAL A 347 24.57 -9.39 -2.93
CA VAL A 347 25.71 -10.11 -3.48
C VAL A 347 25.84 -11.43 -2.74
N THR A 348 25.84 -12.52 -3.48
CA THR A 348 26.03 -13.87 -2.91
C THR A 348 27.21 -14.54 -3.58
N TYR A 349 28.14 -15.06 -2.76
CA TYR A 349 29.28 -15.82 -3.24
C TYR A 349 29.23 -17.24 -2.70
N ASP A 350 29.20 -18.22 -3.61
CA ASP A 350 29.22 -19.65 -3.32
C ASP A 350 30.67 -20.10 -3.09
N ILE A 351 31.04 -20.26 -1.82
CA ILE A 351 32.35 -20.78 -1.42
C ILE A 351 32.45 -22.25 -1.77
N LEU A 352 31.37 -22.99 -1.46
CA LEU A 352 31.27 -24.42 -1.67
C LEU A 352 29.89 -24.75 -2.24
N ASN A 353 29.87 -25.55 -3.31
CA ASN A 353 28.64 -26.12 -3.87
C ASN A 353 28.99 -27.50 -4.44
N ARG A 354 28.65 -28.53 -3.69
CA ARG A 354 28.90 -29.93 -4.04
C ARG A 354 27.59 -30.68 -4.10
N GLN A 355 27.34 -31.32 -5.23
CA GLN A 355 26.19 -32.22 -5.40
C GLN A 355 26.70 -33.53 -5.95
N ARG A 356 26.32 -34.66 -5.35
CA ARG A 356 26.57 -36.00 -5.85
C ARG A 356 25.26 -36.79 -5.80
N GLU A 357 24.81 -37.23 -6.95
CA GLU A 357 23.80 -38.26 -7.04
C GLU A 357 24.48 -39.64 -7.03
N ASN A 358 24.35 -40.38 -5.96
CA ASN A 358 24.84 -41.78 -5.89
C ASN A 358 23.63 -42.70 -5.78
N GLN A 359 23.43 -43.58 -6.76
CA GLN A 359 22.29 -44.51 -6.82
C GLN A 359 22.23 -45.47 -5.62
N ALA A 360 23.34 -45.70 -4.93
CA ALA A 360 23.42 -46.65 -3.82
C ALA A 360 23.35 -46.04 -2.41
N SER A 361 23.61 -44.75 -2.21
CA SER A 361 23.74 -44.11 -0.87
C SER A 361 22.86 -42.88 -0.65
N GLY A 362 21.95 -42.60 -1.58
CA GLY A 362 21.12 -41.37 -1.52
C GLY A 362 21.82 -40.11 -1.99
N ALA A 363 21.05 -39.08 -2.23
CA ALA A 363 21.56 -37.79 -2.69
C ALA A 363 22.38 -37.07 -1.59
N PHE A 364 23.55 -36.62 -1.96
CA PHE A 364 24.40 -35.77 -1.13
C PHE A 364 24.43 -34.36 -1.72
N SER A 365 24.17 -33.36 -0.91
CA SER A 365 24.38 -31.96 -1.29
C SER A 365 25.03 -31.20 -0.13
N GLU A 366 25.98 -30.34 -0.46
CA GLU A 366 26.66 -29.49 0.50
C GLU A 366 26.88 -28.12 -0.13
N SER A 367 26.47 -27.06 0.56
CA SER A 367 26.68 -25.68 0.13
C SER A 367 27.12 -24.81 1.30
N LEU A 368 28.04 -23.91 0.99
CA LEU A 368 28.47 -22.84 1.87
C LEU A 368 28.52 -21.56 1.06
N ASN A 369 27.73 -20.57 1.44
CA ASN A 369 27.77 -19.25 0.79
C ASN A 369 27.83 -18.12 1.80
N VAL A 370 28.43 -17.03 1.35
CA VAL A 370 28.36 -15.73 2.01
C VAL A 370 27.45 -14.83 1.20
N SER A 371 26.54 -14.14 1.89
CA SER A 371 25.61 -13.19 1.26
C SER A 371 25.69 -11.86 1.97
N ALA A 372 25.84 -10.79 1.20
CA ALA A 372 25.74 -9.42 1.68
C ALA A 372 24.54 -8.76 1.01
N PHE A 373 23.75 -8.05 1.78
CA PHE A 373 22.58 -7.30 1.34
C PHE A 373 22.64 -5.88 1.87
N GLY A 374 22.38 -4.91 1.01
CA GLY A 374 22.22 -3.52 1.37
C GLY A 374 20.99 -2.94 0.72
N SER A 375 20.24 -2.12 1.46
CA SER A 375 19.12 -1.38 0.90
C SER A 375 19.00 0.02 1.46
N TYR A 376 18.45 0.90 0.65
CA TYR A 376 18.05 2.25 0.98
C TYR A 376 16.60 2.47 0.57
N SER A 377 15.80 2.98 1.48
CA SER A 377 14.41 3.38 1.22
C SER A 377 14.21 4.83 1.63
N TYR A 378 13.53 5.56 0.79
CA TYR A 378 13.08 6.92 1.05
C TYR A 378 11.58 6.99 0.80
N SER A 379 10.85 7.58 1.74
CA SER A 379 9.45 7.94 1.55
C SER A 379 9.19 9.38 1.98
N SER A 380 8.36 10.09 1.23
CA SER A 380 7.84 11.40 1.58
C SER A 380 6.33 11.38 1.45
N ASN A 381 5.66 11.78 2.52
CA ASN A 381 4.21 11.93 2.58
C ASN A 381 3.89 13.40 2.82
N GLU A 382 3.22 14.03 1.87
CA GLU A 382 2.71 15.38 1.96
C GLU A 382 1.19 15.32 2.04
N ASN A 383 0.60 15.93 3.07
CA ASN A 383 -0.84 16.00 3.28
C ASN A 383 -1.25 17.45 3.49
N ASN A 384 -2.15 17.93 2.65
CA ASN A 384 -2.60 19.31 2.62
C ASN A 384 -4.12 19.35 2.65
N GLN A 385 -4.68 20.10 3.60
CA GLN A 385 -6.11 20.24 3.75
C GLN A 385 -6.50 21.72 3.79
N PHE A 386 -7.61 22.02 3.15
CA PHE A 386 -8.26 23.30 3.19
C PHE A 386 -9.77 23.12 3.26
N CYS A 387 -10.39 23.77 4.24
CA CYS A 387 -11.84 23.84 4.34
C CYS A 387 -12.23 25.30 4.64
N PRO A 388 -13.02 25.95 3.78
CA PRO A 388 -13.39 27.35 3.95
C PRO A 388 -14.41 27.57 5.09
N THR A 389 -14.51 28.81 5.59
CA THR A 389 -15.39 29.17 6.72
C THR A 389 -16.87 29.06 6.42
N TRP A 390 -17.25 29.11 5.16
CA TRP A 390 -18.63 28.93 4.76
C TRP A 390 -19.04 27.44 4.69
N VAL A 391 -18.07 26.51 4.72
CA VAL A 391 -18.31 25.08 4.91
C VAL A 391 -18.25 24.74 6.39
N TRP A 392 -17.19 25.10 7.09
CA TRP A 392 -17.02 24.95 8.53
C TRP A 392 -16.84 26.33 9.18
N ALA A 393 -17.57 26.60 10.24
CA ALA A 393 -17.67 27.94 10.84
C ALA A 393 -16.32 28.62 11.14
N GLN A 394 -15.28 27.85 11.45
CA GLN A 394 -13.94 28.38 11.69
C GLN A 394 -12.99 28.18 10.49
N GLY A 395 -13.42 27.44 9.48
CA GLY A 395 -12.50 26.94 8.46
C GLY A 395 -11.42 26.02 9.04
N ASN A 396 -10.64 25.42 8.20
CA ASN A 396 -9.49 24.61 8.59
C ASN A 396 -8.43 24.64 7.52
N LEU A 397 -7.20 24.88 7.94
CA LEU A 397 -5.99 24.75 7.12
C LEU A 397 -5.08 23.75 7.80
N TYR A 398 -4.55 22.81 7.03
CA TYR A 398 -3.52 21.88 7.48
C TYR A 398 -2.52 21.66 6.37
N ARG A 399 -1.25 21.67 6.73
CA ARG A 399 -0.16 21.27 5.86
C ARG A 399 0.82 20.44 6.65
N GLY A 400 1.16 19.27 6.15
CA GLY A 400 2.14 18.40 6.77
C GLY A 400 3.00 17.69 5.75
N GLU A 401 4.28 17.59 6.05
CA GLU A 401 5.24 16.79 5.29
C GLU A 401 6.03 15.91 6.25
N PHE A 402 6.03 14.61 5.96
CA PHE A 402 6.74 13.59 6.73
C PHE A 402 7.65 12.80 5.81
N LYS A 403 8.90 12.65 6.22
CA LYS A 403 9.93 11.93 5.46
C LYS A 403 10.48 10.78 6.31
N SER A 404 10.74 9.66 5.69
CA SER A 404 11.44 8.52 6.28
C SER A 404 12.56 8.08 5.37
N GLU A 405 13.73 7.85 5.96
CA GLU A 405 14.88 7.25 5.32
C GLU A 405 15.28 6.00 6.10
N ASP A 406 15.36 4.88 5.42
CA ASP A 406 15.72 3.60 5.99
C ASP A 406 16.96 3.03 5.28
N TRP A 407 17.98 2.73 6.06
CA TRP A 407 19.18 2.05 5.64
C TRP A 407 19.22 0.68 6.30
N LEU A 408 19.41 -0.36 5.51
CA LEU A 408 19.59 -1.72 6.00
C LEU A 408 20.85 -2.30 5.35
N GLY A 409 21.68 -2.92 6.15
CA GLY A 409 22.81 -3.70 5.67
C GLY A 409 22.91 -4.98 6.47
N ASN A 410 23.04 -6.13 5.80
CA ASN A 410 23.30 -7.39 6.47
C ASN A 410 24.34 -8.21 5.72
N ILE A 411 25.04 -9.06 6.49
CA ILE A 411 25.93 -10.07 5.96
C ILE A 411 25.63 -11.38 6.65
N SER A 412 25.60 -12.47 5.91
CA SER A 412 25.32 -13.80 6.44
C SER A 412 26.21 -14.86 5.79
N LEU A 413 26.60 -15.83 6.61
CA LEU A 413 27.25 -17.07 6.18
C LEU A 413 26.24 -18.21 6.36
N ASN A 414 25.91 -18.88 5.26
CA ASN A 414 24.89 -19.91 5.23
C ASN A 414 25.56 -21.25 4.87
N TYR A 415 25.38 -22.26 5.72
CA TYR A 415 25.81 -23.63 5.49
C TYR A 415 24.61 -24.55 5.40
N GLN A 416 24.56 -25.37 4.37
CA GLN A 416 23.55 -26.39 4.23
C GLN A 416 24.22 -27.70 3.79
N ARG A 417 23.83 -28.81 4.44
CA ARG A 417 24.26 -30.15 4.07
C ARG A 417 23.09 -31.12 4.17
N SER A 418 22.93 -31.95 3.17
CA SER A 418 21.96 -33.06 3.14
C SER A 418 22.68 -34.34 2.81
N TRP A 419 22.41 -35.39 3.57
CA TRP A 419 22.97 -36.74 3.36
C TRP A 419 21.97 -37.79 3.80
N GLY A 420 21.62 -38.74 2.90
CA GLY A 420 20.59 -39.71 3.14
C GLY A 420 19.28 -39.03 3.56
N ILE A 421 18.78 -39.39 4.75
CA ILE A 421 17.55 -38.83 5.35
C ILE A 421 17.83 -37.60 6.25
N HIS A 422 19.10 -37.21 6.39
CA HIS A 422 19.49 -36.11 7.30
C HIS A 422 19.71 -34.82 6.55
N GLY A 423 19.32 -33.71 7.19
CA GLY A 423 19.57 -32.36 6.71
C GLY A 423 20.04 -31.45 7.85
N LEU A 424 21.09 -30.65 7.59
CA LEU A 424 21.59 -29.62 8.51
C LEU A 424 21.55 -28.29 7.77
N LYS A 425 20.99 -27.27 8.42
CA LYS A 425 21.07 -25.89 7.99
C LYS A 425 21.58 -25.05 9.15
N ALA A 426 22.61 -24.25 8.90
CA ALA A 426 23.16 -23.30 9.87
C ALA A 426 23.35 -21.96 9.21
N MET A 427 23.08 -20.89 9.92
CA MET A 427 23.27 -19.51 9.48
C MET A 427 23.88 -18.71 10.63
N VAL A 428 24.86 -17.90 10.28
CA VAL A 428 25.41 -16.85 11.15
C VAL A 428 25.40 -15.55 10.38
N GLY A 429 24.95 -14.47 10.99
CA GLY A 429 24.86 -13.19 10.30
C GLY A 429 24.88 -12.03 11.27
N ALA A 430 25.10 -10.85 10.70
CA ALA A 430 24.98 -9.57 11.37
C ALA A 430 24.14 -8.63 10.52
N GLU A 431 23.34 -7.80 11.19
CA GLU A 431 22.48 -6.81 10.54
C GLU A 431 22.67 -5.45 11.22
N TYR A 432 22.70 -4.42 10.40
CA TYR A 432 22.65 -3.02 10.80
C TYR A 432 21.48 -2.34 10.12
N GLN A 433 20.72 -1.61 10.91
CA GLN A 433 19.61 -0.80 10.40
C GLN A 433 19.65 0.60 11.01
N LYS A 434 19.37 1.60 10.17
CA LYS A 434 19.19 2.98 10.59
C LYS A 434 17.91 3.52 9.97
N ASN A 435 17.04 4.07 10.81
CA ASN A 435 15.82 4.75 10.38
C ASN A 435 15.90 6.21 10.83
N ILE A 436 15.65 7.13 9.91
CA ILE A 436 15.58 8.57 10.16
C ILE A 436 14.19 9.01 9.75
N ARG A 437 13.46 9.62 10.69
CA ARG A 437 12.18 10.23 10.42
C ARG A 437 12.24 11.70 10.74
N SER A 438 11.74 12.52 9.83
CA SER A 438 11.63 13.95 9.98
C SER A 438 10.31 14.41 9.39
N GLY A 439 9.81 15.52 9.88
CA GLY A 439 8.59 16.10 9.34
C GLY A 439 8.18 17.33 10.11
N PHE A 440 7.28 18.04 9.54
CA PHE A 440 6.60 19.15 10.18
C PHE A 440 5.11 19.09 9.80
N TRP A 441 4.32 19.72 10.61
CA TRP A 441 2.95 20.04 10.28
C TRP A 441 2.58 21.39 10.87
N THR A 442 1.66 22.06 10.21
CA THR A 442 1.06 23.29 10.69
C THR A 442 -0.44 23.23 10.45
N SER A 443 -1.19 23.88 11.31
CA SER A 443 -2.63 23.98 11.14
C SER A 443 -3.11 25.34 11.62
N ALA A 444 -4.16 25.85 10.99
CA ALA A 444 -4.81 27.08 11.37
C ALA A 444 -6.34 26.93 11.31
N LYS A 445 -7.02 27.59 12.23
CA LYS A 445 -8.46 27.79 12.28
C LYS A 445 -8.78 29.27 12.43
N GLY A 446 -10.04 29.65 12.22
CA GLY A 446 -10.41 31.07 12.26
C GLY A 446 -9.90 31.84 11.04
N ILE A 447 -10.03 31.24 9.87
CA ILE A 447 -9.60 31.83 8.59
C ILE A 447 -10.44 33.05 8.31
N THR A 448 -9.80 34.19 8.00
CA THR A 448 -10.48 35.46 7.69
C THR A 448 -10.70 35.64 6.20
N ASN A 449 -9.91 35.00 5.36
CA ASN A 449 -10.01 35.04 3.90
C ASN A 449 -10.07 33.64 3.33
N ASN A 450 -11.17 33.27 2.68
CA ASN A 450 -11.37 31.99 2.06
C ASN A 450 -10.65 31.80 0.71
N ASP A 451 -10.08 32.83 0.14
CA ASP A 451 -9.23 32.73 -1.07
C ASP A 451 -7.82 32.24 -0.73
N MET A 452 -7.45 32.26 0.55
CA MET A 452 -6.23 31.61 1.04
C MET A 452 -6.43 30.10 1.04
N ASN A 453 -5.44 29.38 0.56
CA ASN A 453 -5.38 27.95 0.68
C ASN A 453 -4.16 27.51 1.51
N TYR A 454 -3.93 26.22 1.67
CA TYR A 454 -2.83 25.66 2.48
C TYR A 454 -1.42 26.08 2.01
N HIS A 455 -1.27 26.75 0.86
CA HIS A 455 0.03 27.29 0.42
C HIS A 455 0.42 28.57 1.17
N ASN A 456 -0.52 29.19 1.87
CA ASN A 456 -0.32 30.47 2.55
C ASN A 456 -0.09 30.33 4.07
N ILE A 457 0.24 29.12 4.57
CA ILE A 457 0.57 28.87 5.98
C ILE A 457 1.95 28.24 6.16
#